data_3f2cf5879b1eeb9b557bd7fda1dd419c
#
_entry.id   3f2cf5879b1eeb9b557bd7fda1dd419c
#
_cell.length_a   1.000
_cell.length_b   1.000
_cell.length_c   1.000
_cell.angle_alpha   90.00
_cell.angle_beta   90.00
_cell.angle_gamma   90.00
#
_symmetry.space_group_name_H-M   'P 1'
#
loop_
_entity.id
_entity.type
_entity.pdbx_description
1 polymer ?
#
loop_
_entity_poly.entity_id
_entity_poly.type
_entity_poly.pdbx_seq_one_letter_code
_entity_poly.pdbx_strand_id
1 'polypeptide(L)'
;MMLLAAAEARQLPVLAICFGIQSLNVYRGGTLIQDVETEVKDSLKHMQGDLFWRRSHSINITEDSLIAKLAESTHTTVNSHHHQAIDIVGRDLEPIAWAPDGVIEAVVNTRADQFILGVQWHPEVGWQNDLLSQAIFNHFITVARERSSAGVAATASADR
;
A
#
# COMPACT_ATOMS: atom_id res chain seq x y z
N MET A 1 -14.03 2.92 7.40
CA MET A 1 -14.47 1.52 7.63
C MET A 1 -15.55 1.05 6.64
N MET A 2 -16.67 1.78 6.44
CA MET A 2 -17.73 1.37 5.49
C MET A 2 -17.25 1.15 4.06
N LEU A 3 -16.37 2.00 3.53
CA LEU A 3 -15.81 1.85 2.18
C LEU A 3 -14.98 0.57 2.01
N LEU A 4 -14.13 0.25 3.00
CA LEU A 4 -13.34 -0.98 2.98
C LEU A 4 -14.22 -2.22 3.03
N ALA A 5 -15.25 -2.24 3.90
CA ALA A 5 -16.22 -3.32 3.96
C ALA A 5 -16.98 -3.49 2.62
N ALA A 6 -17.40 -2.40 2.00
CA ALA A 6 -18.07 -2.44 0.71
C ALA A 6 -17.14 -2.90 -0.44
N ALA A 7 -15.88 -2.49 -0.42
CA ALA A 7 -14.87 -2.93 -1.38
C ALA A 7 -14.58 -4.43 -1.21
N GLU A 8 -14.44 -4.91 0.03
CA GLU A 8 -14.23 -6.32 0.33
C GLU A 8 -15.40 -7.19 -0.10
N ALA A 9 -16.64 -6.81 0.29
CA ALA A 9 -17.86 -7.55 -0.09
C ALA A 9 -18.04 -7.67 -1.62
N ARG A 10 -17.51 -6.72 -2.38
CA ARG A 10 -17.56 -6.69 -3.85
C ARG A 10 -16.25 -7.16 -4.50
N GLN A 11 -15.26 -7.53 -3.71
CA GLN A 11 -13.92 -7.92 -4.16
C GLN A 11 -13.30 -6.89 -5.11
N LEU A 12 -13.51 -5.58 -4.82
CA LEU A 12 -12.94 -4.52 -5.62
C LEU A 12 -11.44 -4.38 -5.33
N PRO A 13 -10.61 -4.14 -6.33
CA PRO A 13 -9.20 -3.80 -6.12
C PRO A 13 -9.06 -2.56 -5.22
N VAL A 14 -8.10 -2.61 -4.30
CA VAL A 14 -7.82 -1.53 -3.36
C VAL A 14 -6.35 -1.14 -3.45
N LEU A 15 -6.08 0.14 -3.69
CA LEU A 15 -4.79 0.78 -3.47
C LEU A 15 -4.94 1.71 -2.26
N ALA A 16 -4.30 1.34 -1.16
CA ALA A 16 -4.41 2.03 0.13
C ALA A 16 -3.13 2.86 0.39
N ILE A 17 -3.23 4.19 0.33
CA ILE A 17 -2.08 5.11 0.41
C ILE A 17 -2.07 5.81 1.78
N CYS A 18 -0.94 5.85 2.46
CA CYS A 18 -0.66 6.53 3.73
C CYS A 18 -1.74 6.25 4.79
N PHE A 19 -2.63 7.17 5.07
CA PHE A 19 -3.79 6.95 5.94
C PHE A 19 -4.65 5.75 5.48
N GLY A 20 -4.62 5.43 4.19
CA GLY A 20 -5.32 4.27 3.61
C GLY A 20 -4.78 2.94 4.10
N ILE A 21 -3.46 2.74 4.11
CA ILE A 21 -2.83 1.50 4.61
C ILE A 21 -3.09 1.33 6.12
N GLN A 22 -3.03 2.42 6.89
CA GLN A 22 -3.32 2.44 8.32
C GLN A 22 -4.78 2.06 8.59
N SER A 23 -5.72 2.68 7.88
CA SER A 23 -7.15 2.37 7.95
C SER A 23 -7.45 0.92 7.57
N LEU A 24 -6.80 0.41 6.54
CA LEU A 24 -6.90 -0.98 6.11
C LEU A 24 -6.41 -1.93 7.21
N ASN A 25 -5.25 -1.64 7.80
CA ASN A 25 -4.69 -2.45 8.87
C ASN A 25 -5.63 -2.54 10.08
N VAL A 26 -6.16 -1.39 10.53
CA VAL A 26 -7.13 -1.34 11.65
C VAL A 26 -8.43 -2.05 11.28
N TYR A 27 -8.93 -1.89 10.05
CA TYR A 27 -10.11 -2.62 9.55
C TYR A 27 -9.92 -4.14 9.63
N ARG A 28 -8.72 -4.62 9.37
CA ARG A 28 -8.34 -6.04 9.46
C ARG A 28 -7.97 -6.49 10.88
N GLY A 29 -8.11 -5.61 11.89
CA GLY A 29 -7.90 -5.89 13.31
C GLY A 29 -6.45 -5.76 13.78
N GLY A 30 -5.60 -5.10 13.01
CA GLY A 30 -4.26 -4.70 13.40
C GLY A 30 -4.24 -3.42 14.25
N THR A 31 -3.05 -3.04 14.72
CA THR A 31 -2.81 -1.83 15.52
C THR A 31 -1.85 -0.86 14.84
N LEU A 32 -1.76 0.36 15.37
CA LEU A 32 -0.87 1.39 14.87
C LEU A 32 0.08 1.88 15.95
N ILE A 33 1.32 2.13 15.57
CA ILE A 33 2.22 3.05 16.25
C ILE A 33 1.59 4.43 16.14
N GLN A 34 1.33 5.09 17.28
CA GLN A 34 0.64 6.38 17.30
C GLN A 34 1.54 7.55 16.99
N ASP A 35 2.83 7.43 17.35
CA ASP A 35 3.85 8.42 17.03
C ASP A 35 5.21 7.73 16.82
N VAL A 36 5.59 7.60 15.54
CA VAL A 36 6.84 6.93 15.13
C VAL A 36 8.07 7.58 15.78
N GLU A 37 8.09 8.92 15.90
CA GLU A 37 9.25 9.63 16.46
C GLU A 37 9.50 9.27 17.92
N THR A 38 8.46 9.01 18.68
CA THR A 38 8.57 8.71 20.12
C THR A 38 8.55 7.22 20.46
N GLU A 39 7.92 6.39 19.64
CA GLU A 39 7.71 4.97 19.94
C GLU A 39 8.72 4.04 19.24
N VAL A 40 9.31 4.48 18.09
CA VAL A 40 10.28 3.69 17.37
C VAL A 40 11.71 4.12 17.77
N LYS A 41 12.50 3.15 18.25
CA LYS A 41 13.90 3.42 18.61
C LYS A 41 14.71 3.79 17.36
N ASP A 42 15.48 4.84 17.45
CA ASP A 42 16.34 5.34 16.36
C ASP A 42 15.53 5.64 15.07
N SER A 43 14.27 6.09 15.24
CA SER A 43 13.37 6.37 14.14
C SER A 43 13.93 7.33 13.10
N LEU A 44 13.62 7.07 11.85
CA LEU A 44 13.90 8.01 10.76
C LEU A 44 12.88 9.16 10.78
N LYS A 45 13.18 10.23 10.05
CA LYS A 45 12.24 11.33 9.89
C LYS A 45 11.18 10.97 8.85
N HIS A 46 10.08 10.37 9.30
CA HIS A 46 8.94 10.02 8.44
C HIS A 46 8.02 11.22 8.13
N MET A 47 8.03 12.26 8.97
CA MET A 47 7.31 13.50 8.72
C MET A 47 8.24 14.55 8.11
N GLN A 48 8.26 14.65 6.76
CA GLN A 48 9.18 15.54 6.02
C GLN A 48 8.82 17.04 6.09
N GLY A 49 7.61 17.39 6.53
CA GLY A 49 7.13 18.79 6.52
C GLY A 49 6.89 19.30 5.08
N ASP A 50 7.33 20.52 4.79
CA ASP A 50 7.00 21.22 3.54
C ASP A 50 7.62 20.62 2.26
N LEU A 51 8.59 19.71 2.40
CA LEU A 51 9.30 19.09 1.27
C LEU A 51 8.86 17.63 1.06
N PHE A 52 7.62 17.28 1.39
CA PHE A 52 7.09 15.91 1.36
C PHE A 52 7.09 15.24 -0.03
N TRP A 53 7.30 15.97 -1.12
CA TRP A 53 7.49 15.42 -2.47
C TRP A 53 8.91 14.89 -2.74
N ARG A 54 9.89 15.21 -1.89
CA ARG A 54 11.25 14.68 -2.03
C ARG A 54 11.32 13.26 -1.47
N ARG A 55 12.18 12.45 -2.07
CA ARG A 55 12.52 11.15 -1.49
C ARG A 55 13.23 11.36 -0.16
N SER A 56 12.79 10.69 0.88
CA SER A 56 13.20 10.86 2.28
C SER A 56 14.16 9.78 2.73
N HIS A 57 13.71 8.54 2.63
CA HIS A 57 14.44 7.39 3.14
C HIS A 57 14.36 6.22 2.16
N SER A 58 15.24 5.26 2.35
CA SER A 58 15.23 4.00 1.63
C SER A 58 14.19 3.05 2.21
N ILE A 59 13.73 2.12 1.39
CA ILE A 59 12.97 0.96 1.81
C ILE A 59 13.64 -0.32 1.33
N ASN A 60 13.62 -1.37 2.16
CA ASN A 60 13.98 -2.73 1.81
C ASN A 60 12.70 -3.49 1.46
N ILE A 61 12.71 -4.19 0.35
CA ILE A 61 11.55 -4.83 -0.26
C ILE A 61 11.80 -6.34 -0.29
N THR A 62 10.80 -7.12 0.11
CA THR A 62 10.85 -8.59 0.00
C THR A 62 11.07 -9.01 -1.45
N GLU A 63 12.05 -9.86 -1.69
CA GLU A 63 12.32 -10.48 -2.99
C GLU A 63 11.06 -11.18 -3.54
N ASP A 64 10.87 -11.15 -4.85
CA ASP A 64 9.69 -11.69 -5.55
C ASP A 64 8.33 -11.07 -5.20
N SER A 65 8.28 -10.10 -4.29
CA SER A 65 7.05 -9.37 -3.98
C SER A 65 6.55 -8.52 -5.15
N LEU A 66 5.29 -8.07 -5.07
CA LEU A 66 4.72 -7.17 -6.08
C LEU A 66 5.55 -5.89 -6.23
N ILE A 67 5.91 -5.24 -5.11
CA ILE A 67 6.69 -3.99 -5.15
C ILE A 67 8.09 -4.24 -5.71
N ALA A 68 8.74 -5.36 -5.41
CA ALA A 68 10.06 -5.69 -5.98
C ALA A 68 9.99 -5.82 -7.51
N LYS A 69 8.93 -6.45 -8.03
CA LYS A 69 8.69 -6.56 -9.48
C LYS A 69 8.42 -5.22 -10.13
N LEU A 70 7.63 -4.36 -9.48
CA LEU A 70 7.30 -3.02 -10.00
C LEU A 70 8.49 -2.04 -9.92
N ALA A 71 9.34 -2.19 -8.90
CA ALA A 71 10.55 -1.39 -8.71
C ALA A 71 11.75 -1.91 -9.51
N GLU A 72 11.66 -3.14 -10.03
CA GLU A 72 12.81 -3.90 -10.61
C GLU A 72 14.02 -3.95 -9.66
N SER A 73 13.75 -3.95 -8.35
CA SER A 73 14.75 -3.88 -7.28
C SER A 73 14.17 -4.31 -5.95
N THR A 74 15.01 -4.83 -5.07
CA THR A 74 14.69 -5.07 -3.64
C THR A 74 15.02 -3.89 -2.74
N HIS A 75 15.44 -2.76 -3.31
CA HIS A 75 15.79 -1.55 -2.58
C HIS A 75 15.49 -0.31 -3.41
N THR A 76 14.81 0.68 -2.82
CA THR A 76 14.55 1.98 -3.44
C THR A 76 14.42 3.07 -2.38
N THR A 77 14.15 4.31 -2.79
CA THR A 77 13.86 5.42 -1.88
C THR A 77 12.46 5.93 -2.16
N VAL A 78 11.77 6.40 -1.11
CA VAL A 78 10.40 6.93 -1.19
C VAL A 78 10.30 8.30 -0.51
N ASN A 79 9.26 9.07 -0.80
CA ASN A 79 8.90 10.22 0.02
C ASN A 79 8.22 9.75 1.32
N SER A 80 8.04 10.63 2.30
CA SER A 80 7.42 10.25 3.56
C SER A 80 6.74 11.45 4.21
N HIS A 81 5.48 11.29 4.61
CA HIS A 81 4.72 12.34 5.28
C HIS A 81 3.68 11.74 6.24
N HIS A 82 4.17 11.01 7.24
CA HIS A 82 3.31 10.39 8.25
C HIS A 82 4.03 10.37 9.60
N HIS A 83 3.26 10.38 10.69
CA HIS A 83 3.74 10.21 12.06
C HIS A 83 3.21 8.92 12.71
N GLN A 84 2.23 8.27 12.08
CA GLN A 84 1.73 6.97 12.48
C GLN A 84 2.15 5.90 11.49
N ALA A 85 2.22 4.64 11.93
CA ALA A 85 2.56 3.49 11.10
C ALA A 85 1.86 2.22 11.60
N ILE A 86 1.94 1.14 10.82
CA ILE A 86 1.48 -0.18 11.26
C ILE A 86 2.39 -0.68 12.39
N ASP A 87 1.78 -1.16 13.48
CA ASP A 87 2.41 -1.88 14.58
C ASP A 87 2.13 -3.39 14.42
N ILE A 88 0.98 -3.86 14.85
CA ILE A 88 0.55 -5.25 14.63
C ILE A 88 -0.22 -5.34 13.31
N VAL A 89 0.25 -6.23 12.45
CA VAL A 89 -0.36 -6.43 11.12
C VAL A 89 -1.72 -7.10 11.26
N GLY A 90 -2.70 -6.56 10.54
CA GLY A 90 -4.07 -7.08 10.50
C GLY A 90 -4.17 -8.41 9.74
N ARG A 91 -5.30 -9.10 9.92
CA ARG A 91 -5.56 -10.41 9.27
C ARG A 91 -5.49 -10.30 7.76
N ASP A 92 -4.96 -11.36 7.13
CA ASP A 92 -4.85 -11.49 5.68
C ASP A 92 -4.02 -10.36 5.02
N LEU A 93 -3.14 -9.70 5.79
CA LEU A 93 -2.16 -8.76 5.29
C LEU A 93 -0.75 -9.29 5.52
N GLU A 94 0.13 -9.08 4.55
CA GLU A 94 1.54 -9.45 4.59
C GLU A 94 2.39 -8.23 4.32
N PRO A 95 3.31 -7.86 5.22
CA PRO A 95 4.29 -6.80 4.97
C PRO A 95 5.29 -7.24 3.91
N ILE A 96 5.55 -6.35 2.96
CA ILE A 96 6.47 -6.62 1.85
C ILE A 96 7.53 -5.55 1.65
N ALA A 97 7.51 -4.47 2.44
CA ALA A 97 8.55 -3.46 2.46
C ALA A 97 8.67 -2.80 3.84
N TRP A 98 9.90 -2.42 4.21
CA TRP A 98 10.23 -1.77 5.49
C TRP A 98 11.23 -0.65 5.29
N ALA A 99 11.10 0.42 6.07
CA ALA A 99 12.15 1.39 6.28
C ALA A 99 13.31 0.80 7.12
N PRO A 100 14.52 1.38 7.12
CA PRO A 100 15.67 0.87 7.90
C PRO A 100 15.45 0.82 9.41
N ASP A 101 14.55 1.62 9.96
CA ASP A 101 14.14 1.62 11.37
C ASP A 101 13.05 0.57 11.71
N GLY A 102 12.67 -0.25 10.73
CA GLY A 102 11.71 -1.33 10.90
C GLY A 102 10.24 -0.93 10.68
N VAL A 103 9.97 0.33 10.38
CA VAL A 103 8.61 0.78 10.04
C VAL A 103 8.14 0.08 8.76
N ILE A 104 6.92 -0.50 8.83
CA ILE A 104 6.29 -1.15 7.69
C ILE A 104 5.85 -0.10 6.67
N GLU A 105 6.35 -0.25 5.45
CA GLU A 105 6.11 0.70 4.35
C GLU A 105 5.16 0.16 3.27
N ALA A 106 5.01 -1.17 3.14
CA ALA A 106 4.02 -1.74 2.24
C ALA A 106 3.46 -3.06 2.75
N VAL A 107 2.19 -3.30 2.44
CA VAL A 107 1.50 -4.58 2.68
C VAL A 107 0.71 -5.01 1.45
N VAL A 108 0.50 -6.32 1.32
CA VAL A 108 -0.40 -6.92 0.34
C VAL A 108 -1.44 -7.80 1.02
N ASN A 109 -2.54 -8.09 0.32
CA ASN A 109 -3.50 -9.11 0.74
C ASN A 109 -2.92 -10.50 0.46
N THR A 110 -3.01 -11.41 1.44
CA THR A 110 -2.59 -12.81 1.27
C THR A 110 -3.68 -13.67 0.60
N ARG A 111 -4.90 -13.17 0.54
CA ARG A 111 -6.04 -13.85 -0.12
C ARG A 111 -6.00 -13.59 -1.62
N ALA A 112 -6.20 -14.63 -2.40
CA ALA A 112 -6.20 -14.54 -3.87
C ALA A 112 -7.47 -13.94 -4.49
N ASP A 113 -8.54 -13.77 -3.69
CA ASP A 113 -9.85 -13.35 -4.17
C ASP A 113 -10.00 -11.83 -4.36
N GLN A 114 -9.07 -11.05 -3.81
CA GLN A 114 -9.11 -9.59 -3.92
C GLN A 114 -7.69 -9.01 -3.99
N PHE A 115 -7.45 -8.16 -4.97
CA PHE A 115 -6.22 -7.37 -5.03
C PHE A 115 -6.27 -6.25 -3.99
N ILE A 116 -5.29 -6.22 -3.08
CA ILE A 116 -5.05 -5.12 -2.16
C ILE A 116 -3.54 -4.85 -2.12
N LEU A 117 -3.17 -3.61 -2.35
CA LEU A 117 -1.84 -3.08 -2.12
C LEU A 117 -1.96 -1.87 -1.20
N GLY A 118 -1.27 -1.90 -0.07
CA GLY A 118 -1.09 -0.76 0.84
C GLY A 118 0.33 -0.24 0.76
N VAL A 119 0.50 1.08 0.68
CA VAL A 119 1.78 1.76 0.76
C VAL A 119 1.72 2.90 1.75
N GLN A 120 2.76 3.08 2.57
CA GLN A 120 2.78 4.10 3.62
C GLN A 120 3.25 5.45 3.08
N TRP A 121 4.09 5.45 2.04
CA TRP A 121 4.49 6.68 1.33
C TRP A 121 3.38 7.21 0.42
N HIS A 122 3.67 8.32 -0.26
CA HIS A 122 2.74 9.03 -1.16
C HIS A 122 3.17 8.89 -2.63
N PRO A 123 2.82 7.78 -3.33
CA PRO A 123 3.15 7.61 -4.74
C PRO A 123 2.42 8.62 -5.64
N GLU A 124 1.32 9.23 -5.19
CA GLU A 124 0.57 10.25 -5.93
C GLU A 124 1.32 11.59 -6.04
N VAL A 125 2.32 11.79 -5.17
CA VAL A 125 3.08 13.05 -5.14
C VAL A 125 4.31 12.93 -6.02
N GLY A 126 4.35 13.72 -7.09
CA GLY A 126 5.48 13.75 -8.03
C GLY A 126 5.56 12.51 -8.95
N TRP A 127 4.48 11.74 -9.06
CA TRP A 127 4.39 10.49 -9.82
C TRP A 127 4.89 10.61 -11.26
N GLN A 128 4.76 11.80 -11.89
CA GLN A 128 5.18 12.04 -13.28
C GLN A 128 6.68 11.78 -13.50
N ASN A 129 7.48 11.93 -12.44
CA ASN A 129 8.94 11.77 -12.49
C ASN A 129 9.43 10.56 -11.65
N ASP A 130 8.52 9.69 -11.21
CA ASP A 130 8.83 8.51 -10.40
C ASP A 130 8.33 7.23 -11.05
N LEU A 131 9.28 6.42 -11.54
CA LEU A 131 8.98 5.18 -12.26
C LEU A 131 8.22 4.16 -11.39
N LEU A 132 8.56 4.04 -10.10
CA LEU A 132 7.84 3.13 -9.20
C LEU A 132 6.39 3.56 -9.01
N SER A 133 6.15 4.86 -8.78
CA SER A 133 4.79 5.39 -8.66
C SER A 133 3.96 5.15 -9.92
N GLN A 134 4.56 5.38 -11.11
CA GLN A 134 3.92 5.08 -12.39
C GLN A 134 3.59 3.58 -12.53
N ALA A 135 4.52 2.70 -12.16
CA ALA A 135 4.33 1.26 -12.22
C ALA A 135 3.21 0.81 -11.28
N ILE A 136 3.14 1.34 -10.04
CA ILE A 136 2.07 1.06 -9.09
C ILE A 136 0.70 1.47 -9.66
N PHE A 137 0.55 2.70 -10.16
CA PHE A 137 -0.73 3.15 -10.71
C PHE A 137 -1.13 2.39 -11.97
N ASN A 138 -0.20 2.14 -12.88
CA ASN A 138 -0.47 1.37 -14.11
C ASN A 138 -0.92 -0.06 -13.77
N HIS A 139 -0.25 -0.71 -12.82
CA HIS A 139 -0.63 -2.05 -12.36
C HIS A 139 -2.04 -2.03 -11.73
N PHE A 140 -2.31 -1.09 -10.82
CA PHE A 140 -3.63 -0.95 -10.20
C PHE A 140 -4.75 -0.73 -11.23
N ILE A 141 -4.53 0.14 -12.21
CA ILE A 141 -5.51 0.40 -13.28
C ILE A 141 -5.76 -0.86 -14.12
N THR A 142 -4.71 -1.63 -14.41
CA THR A 142 -4.83 -2.89 -15.16
C THR A 142 -5.72 -3.88 -14.40
N VAL A 143 -5.43 -4.12 -13.12
CA VAL A 143 -6.23 -5.01 -12.26
C VAL A 143 -7.69 -4.53 -12.14
N ALA A 144 -7.90 -3.22 -12.01
CA ALA A 144 -9.25 -2.66 -11.93
C ALA A 144 -10.06 -2.86 -13.22
N ARG A 145 -9.42 -2.73 -14.39
CA ARG A 145 -10.03 -3.00 -15.70
C ARG A 145 -10.40 -4.47 -15.87
N GLU A 146 -9.49 -5.38 -15.52
CA GLU A 146 -9.72 -6.83 -15.60
C GLU A 146 -10.90 -7.24 -14.71
N ARG A 147 -10.97 -6.72 -13.49
CA ARG A 147 -12.09 -6.97 -12.57
C ARG A 147 -13.42 -6.46 -13.13
N SER A 148 -13.44 -5.25 -13.71
CA SER A 148 -14.63 -4.68 -14.34
C SER A 148 -15.12 -5.54 -15.50
N SER A 149 -14.23 -5.98 -16.37
CA SER A 149 -14.55 -6.82 -17.54
C SER A 149 -15.11 -8.19 -17.12
N ALA A 150 -14.55 -8.81 -16.07
CA ALA A 150 -15.06 -10.06 -15.52
C ALA A 150 -16.48 -9.92 -14.93
N GLY A 151 -16.75 -8.78 -14.26
CA GLY A 151 -18.09 -8.48 -13.73
C GLY A 151 -19.16 -8.34 -14.83
N VAL A 152 -18.83 -7.68 -15.93
CA VAL A 152 -19.73 -7.54 -17.09
C VAL A 152 -20.02 -8.88 -17.77
N ALA A 153 -19.00 -9.73 -17.91
CA ALA A 153 -19.17 -11.06 -18.49
C ALA A 153 -20.06 -11.98 -17.64
N ALA A 154 -19.94 -11.90 -16.31
CA ALA A 154 -20.75 -12.69 -15.37
C ALA A 154 -22.24 -12.29 -15.41
N THR A 155 -22.54 -10.99 -15.50
CA THR A 155 -23.95 -10.51 -15.62
C THR A 155 -24.57 -10.89 -16.96
N ALA A 156 -23.83 -10.81 -18.06
CA ALA A 156 -24.33 -11.19 -19.39
C ALA A 156 -24.61 -12.70 -19.54
N SER A 157 -24.00 -13.55 -18.71
CA SER A 157 -24.25 -15.00 -18.71
C SER A 157 -25.41 -15.42 -17.79
N ALA A 158 -25.81 -14.57 -16.81
CA ALA A 158 -26.90 -14.83 -15.88
C ALA A 158 -28.27 -14.47 -16.47
N ASP A 159 -28.30 -13.68 -17.54
CA ASP A 159 -29.53 -13.26 -18.25
C ASP A 159 -29.89 -14.17 -19.46
N ARG A 160 -29.26 -15.32 -19.57
CA ARG A 160 -29.57 -16.36 -20.59
C ARG A 160 -30.14 -17.62 -19.96
#